data_58fbcc38c0407804d4c0adca615d382e
#
_entry.id   58fbcc38c0407804d4c0adca615d382e
#
_cell.length_a   1.000
_cell.length_b   1.000
_cell.length_c   1.000
_cell.angle_alpha   90.00
_cell.angle_beta   90.00
_cell.angle_gamma   90.00
#
_symmetry.space_group_name_H-M   'P 1'
#
loop_
_entity.id
_entity.type
_entity.pdbx_description
1 polymer ?
#
loop_
_entity_poly.entity_id
_entity_poly.type
_entity_poly.pdbx_seq_one_letter_code
_entity_poly.pdbx_strand_id
1 'polypeptide(L)'
;IAPDMEVAMAINLCYSAINAGAAGIIATNTTIAYSLVPNCRNFGGLSGACLTEKSANLFKELASELFGKTILISVGGISNGVQAYERIKNGATLVRSYSGMIFEGPSMVRKINEEILELMAKDGYENITQAIGANLK
;
A
#
# COMPACT_ATOMS: atom_id res chain seq x y z
N ILE A 1 0.15 6.05 -8.72
CA ILE A 1 0.33 4.89 -9.63
C ILE A 1 -0.96 4.11 -9.67
N ALA A 2 -1.41 3.69 -10.86
CA ALA A 2 -2.59 2.83 -11.04
C ALA A 2 -2.20 1.35 -10.90
N PRO A 3 -3.04 0.51 -10.26
CA PRO A 3 -2.73 -0.90 -10.03
C PRO A 3 -2.85 -1.77 -11.30
N ASP A 4 -3.34 -1.19 -12.39
CA ASP A 4 -3.51 -1.86 -13.69
C ASP A 4 -2.29 -1.67 -14.61
N MET A 5 -1.30 -0.90 -14.18
CA MET A 5 -0.08 -0.66 -14.95
C MET A 5 0.80 -1.91 -14.97
N GLU A 6 1.47 -2.12 -16.08
CA GLU A 6 2.55 -3.08 -16.20
C GLU A 6 3.73 -2.64 -15.29
N VAL A 7 4.39 -3.58 -14.61
CA VAL A 7 5.37 -3.31 -13.56
C VAL A 7 6.52 -2.45 -14.06
N ALA A 8 7.13 -2.79 -15.21
CA ALA A 8 8.26 -2.04 -15.74
C ALA A 8 7.86 -0.62 -16.14
N MET A 9 6.63 -0.43 -16.68
CA MET A 9 6.09 0.89 -16.98
C MET A 9 5.89 1.71 -15.69
N ALA A 10 5.35 1.10 -14.64
CA ALA A 10 5.14 1.77 -13.36
C ALA A 10 6.46 2.21 -12.71
N ILE A 11 7.50 1.36 -12.76
CA ILE A 11 8.84 1.67 -12.26
C ILE A 11 9.45 2.85 -13.05
N ASN A 12 9.40 2.81 -14.37
CA ASN A 12 9.92 3.89 -15.22
C ASN A 12 9.23 5.23 -14.96
N LEU A 13 7.89 5.20 -14.76
CA LEU A 13 7.13 6.38 -14.41
C LEU A 13 7.54 6.93 -13.04
N CYS A 14 7.76 6.05 -12.06
CA CYS A 14 8.25 6.45 -10.74
C CYS A 14 9.62 7.12 -10.81
N TYR A 15 10.57 6.56 -11.56
CA TYR A 15 11.87 7.20 -11.77
C TYR A 15 11.75 8.57 -12.46
N SER A 16 10.89 8.68 -13.46
CA SER A 16 10.64 9.95 -14.12
C SER A 16 10.10 11.01 -13.15
N ALA A 17 9.16 10.61 -12.28
CA ALA A 17 8.60 11.49 -11.26
C ALA A 17 9.65 11.91 -10.22
N ILE A 18 10.48 10.99 -9.74
CA ILE A 18 11.56 11.25 -8.79
C ILE A 18 12.58 12.24 -9.42
N ASN A 19 12.99 11.99 -10.65
CA ASN A 19 13.92 12.85 -11.38
C ASN A 19 13.35 14.26 -11.64
N ALA A 20 12.02 14.37 -11.72
CA ALA A 20 11.32 15.65 -11.83
C ALA A 20 11.10 16.34 -10.46
N GLY A 21 11.59 15.76 -9.35
CA GLY A 21 11.54 16.36 -8.02
C GLY A 21 10.37 15.89 -7.15
N ALA A 22 9.67 14.81 -7.50
CA ALA A 22 8.66 14.24 -6.61
C ALA A 22 9.30 13.73 -5.32
N ALA A 23 8.78 14.17 -4.16
CA ALA A 23 9.28 13.78 -2.84
C ALA A 23 8.90 12.35 -2.44
N GLY A 24 7.91 11.75 -3.11
CA GLY A 24 7.46 10.39 -2.81
C GLY A 24 6.49 9.84 -3.86
N ILE A 25 6.25 8.55 -3.77
CA ILE A 25 5.36 7.81 -4.66
C ILE A 25 4.20 7.22 -3.85
N ILE A 26 2.98 7.43 -4.32
CA ILE A 26 1.77 6.81 -3.76
C ILE A 26 1.33 5.66 -4.68
N ALA A 27 1.25 4.45 -4.16
CA ALA A 27 0.77 3.26 -4.84
C ALA A 27 -0.20 2.46 -3.93
N THR A 28 -1.46 2.23 -4.36
CA THR A 28 -1.99 2.42 -5.71
C THR A 28 -3.29 3.24 -5.70
N ASN A 29 -3.70 3.73 -6.87
CA ASN A 29 -5.04 4.27 -7.11
C ASN A 29 -6.06 3.12 -7.27
N THR A 30 -7.27 3.41 -7.71
CA THR A 30 -8.35 2.46 -8.04
C THR A 30 -8.02 1.63 -9.28
N THR A 31 -8.70 0.49 -9.45
CA THR A 31 -8.56 -0.39 -10.63
C THR A 31 -9.80 -0.31 -11.52
N ILE A 32 -9.60 -0.56 -12.81
CA ILE A 32 -10.66 -0.80 -13.79
C ILE A 32 -10.83 -2.30 -14.14
N ALA A 33 -10.16 -3.18 -13.40
CA ALA A 33 -10.33 -4.63 -13.54
C ALA A 33 -11.65 -5.08 -12.90
N TYR A 34 -12.75 -4.83 -13.59
CA TYR A 34 -14.11 -5.08 -13.09
C TYR A 34 -14.40 -6.55 -12.80
N SER A 35 -13.64 -7.47 -13.37
CA SER A 35 -13.73 -8.91 -13.07
C SER A 35 -13.42 -9.28 -11.62
N LEU A 36 -12.79 -8.37 -10.86
CA LEU A 36 -12.53 -8.56 -9.43
C LEU A 36 -13.80 -8.54 -8.56
N VAL A 37 -14.90 -8.00 -9.08
CA VAL A 37 -16.15 -7.89 -8.33
C VAL A 37 -17.30 -8.45 -9.19
N PRO A 38 -17.97 -9.54 -8.76
CA PRO A 38 -19.11 -10.09 -9.47
C PRO A 38 -20.22 -9.04 -9.62
N ASN A 39 -20.87 -9.02 -10.78
CA ASN A 39 -21.98 -8.12 -11.10
C ASN A 39 -21.67 -6.61 -10.96
N CYS A 40 -20.40 -6.26 -11.07
CA CYS A 40 -19.96 -4.87 -11.03
C CYS A 40 -20.50 -4.09 -12.24
N ARG A 41 -20.90 -2.85 -12.00
CA ARG A 41 -21.10 -1.88 -13.10
C ARG A 41 -19.73 -1.51 -13.65
N ASN A 42 -19.51 -1.74 -14.94
CA ASN A 42 -18.23 -1.41 -15.61
C ASN A 42 -18.07 0.11 -15.79
N PHE A 43 -18.06 0.82 -14.67
CA PHE A 43 -17.96 2.27 -14.63
C PHE A 43 -17.20 2.76 -13.41
N GLY A 44 -16.30 3.74 -13.60
CA GLY A 44 -15.46 4.29 -12.54
C GLY A 44 -14.35 3.34 -12.09
N GLY A 45 -13.70 3.68 -10.99
CA GLY A 45 -12.62 2.86 -10.42
C GLY A 45 -13.11 2.05 -9.22
N LEU A 46 -12.72 0.79 -9.14
CA LEU A 46 -12.95 -0.07 -7.99
C LEU A 46 -11.94 0.20 -6.89
N SER A 47 -12.39 0.25 -5.65
CA SER A 47 -11.57 0.42 -4.45
C SER A 47 -12.01 -0.51 -3.32
N GLY A 48 -11.24 -0.57 -2.25
CA GLY A 48 -11.56 -1.42 -1.08
C GLY A 48 -10.96 -2.81 -1.17
N ALA A 49 -11.58 -3.80 -0.53
CA ALA A 49 -11.02 -5.14 -0.32
C ALA A 49 -10.63 -5.87 -1.62
N CYS A 50 -11.34 -5.63 -2.73
CA CYS A 50 -10.98 -6.23 -4.02
C CYS A 50 -9.59 -5.82 -4.53
N LEU A 51 -9.01 -4.73 -4.00
CA LEU A 51 -7.67 -4.27 -4.35
C LEU A 51 -6.55 -4.87 -3.49
N THR A 52 -6.85 -5.56 -2.39
CA THR A 52 -5.86 -5.94 -1.38
C THR A 52 -4.64 -6.63 -1.99
N GLU A 53 -4.85 -7.70 -2.76
CA GLU A 53 -3.76 -8.46 -3.36
C GLU A 53 -3.10 -7.70 -4.52
N LYS A 54 -3.91 -7.14 -5.42
CA LYS A 54 -3.40 -6.45 -6.62
C LYS A 54 -2.51 -5.26 -6.25
N SER A 55 -2.97 -4.44 -5.30
CA SER A 55 -2.18 -3.30 -4.83
C SER A 55 -0.95 -3.72 -4.03
N ALA A 56 -1.04 -4.83 -3.24
CA ALA A 56 0.10 -5.37 -2.51
C ALA A 56 1.21 -5.83 -3.44
N ASN A 57 0.86 -6.59 -4.47
CA ASN A 57 1.81 -7.14 -5.42
C ASN A 57 2.54 -6.02 -6.17
N LEU A 58 1.80 -5.08 -6.77
CA LEU A 58 2.45 -3.96 -7.46
C LEU A 58 3.29 -3.11 -6.50
N PHE A 59 2.80 -2.83 -5.28
CA PHE A 59 3.56 -2.08 -4.30
C PHE A 59 4.88 -2.77 -3.94
N LYS A 60 4.89 -4.09 -3.77
CA LYS A 60 6.09 -4.88 -3.45
C LYS A 60 7.13 -4.77 -4.57
N GLU A 61 6.71 -4.88 -5.83
CA GLU A 61 7.60 -4.72 -6.99
C GLU A 61 8.19 -3.31 -7.05
N LEU A 62 7.36 -2.28 -6.85
CA LEU A 62 7.83 -0.89 -6.79
C LEU A 62 8.79 -0.66 -5.63
N ALA A 63 8.50 -1.23 -4.47
CA ALA A 63 9.32 -1.04 -3.28
C ALA A 63 10.67 -1.74 -3.42
N SER A 64 10.75 -2.90 -4.07
CA SER A 64 12.03 -3.58 -4.32
C SER A 64 13.02 -2.72 -5.11
N GLU A 65 12.50 -1.85 -6.00
CA GLU A 65 13.32 -0.95 -6.82
C GLU A 65 13.56 0.43 -6.19
N LEU A 66 12.57 0.95 -5.45
CA LEU A 66 12.54 2.35 -5.03
C LEU A 66 12.83 2.57 -3.55
N PHE A 67 12.89 1.49 -2.75
CA PHE A 67 13.18 1.58 -1.32
C PHE A 67 14.51 2.28 -1.06
N GLY A 68 14.50 3.26 -0.16
CA GLY A 68 15.66 4.10 0.13
C GLY A 68 15.95 5.23 -0.88
N LYS A 69 15.25 5.26 -2.02
CA LYS A 69 15.41 6.31 -3.05
C LYS A 69 14.35 7.42 -2.94
N THR A 70 13.20 7.11 -2.37
CA THR A 70 12.09 8.04 -2.20
C THR A 70 11.15 7.59 -1.09
N ILE A 71 10.24 8.47 -0.66
CA ILE A 71 9.17 8.11 0.27
C ILE A 71 8.14 7.25 -0.46
N LEU A 72 7.81 6.09 0.10
CA LEU A 72 6.80 5.19 -0.44
C LEU A 72 5.56 5.19 0.45
N ILE A 73 4.40 5.48 -0.14
CA ILE A 73 3.11 5.48 0.54
C ILE A 73 2.23 4.40 -0.08
N SER A 74 1.85 3.40 0.72
CA SER A 74 1.00 2.33 0.23
C SER A 74 -0.47 2.62 0.49
N VAL A 75 -1.30 2.41 -0.55
CA VAL A 75 -2.76 2.53 -0.47
C VAL A 75 -3.43 1.49 -1.35
N GLY A 76 -4.63 1.04 -0.96
CA GLY A 76 -5.46 0.07 -1.68
C GLY A 76 -5.68 -1.22 -0.90
N GLY A 77 -6.94 -1.45 -0.50
CA GLY A 77 -7.38 -2.65 0.17
C GLY A 77 -6.85 -2.87 1.59
N ILE A 78 -6.40 -1.81 2.26
CA ILE A 78 -5.92 -1.89 3.65
C ILE A 78 -7.09 -1.64 4.59
N SER A 79 -7.43 -2.63 5.44
CA SER A 79 -8.54 -2.57 6.39
C SER A 79 -8.20 -3.09 7.80
N ASN A 80 -7.01 -3.64 8.02
CA ASN A 80 -6.56 -4.13 9.32
C ASN A 80 -5.05 -3.93 9.51
N GLY A 81 -4.56 -4.14 10.74
CA GLY A 81 -3.16 -3.94 11.08
C GLY A 81 -2.21 -4.93 10.43
N VAL A 82 -2.65 -6.16 10.18
CA VAL A 82 -1.83 -7.18 9.50
C VAL A 82 -1.49 -6.71 8.09
N GLN A 83 -2.50 -6.26 7.33
CA GLN A 83 -2.29 -5.74 5.98
C GLN A 83 -1.42 -4.47 5.99
N ALA A 84 -1.67 -3.55 6.92
CA ALA A 84 -0.90 -2.32 7.06
C ALA A 84 0.57 -2.62 7.41
N TYR A 85 0.80 -3.50 8.38
CA TYR A 85 2.13 -3.87 8.84
C TYR A 85 2.94 -4.58 7.75
N GLU A 86 2.30 -5.45 6.98
CA GLU A 86 2.94 -6.11 5.84
C GLU A 86 3.39 -5.11 4.78
N ARG A 87 2.59 -4.06 4.50
CA ARG A 87 3.01 -2.97 3.61
C ARG A 87 4.22 -2.21 4.15
N ILE A 88 4.25 -1.97 5.48
CA ILE A 88 5.38 -1.31 6.13
C ILE A 88 6.63 -2.17 6.02
N LYS A 89 6.56 -3.46 6.33
CA LYS A 89 7.70 -4.38 6.17
C LYS A 89 8.20 -4.48 4.73
N ASN A 90 7.30 -4.32 3.75
CA ASN A 90 7.65 -4.26 2.33
C ASN A 90 8.03 -2.84 1.85
N GLY A 91 8.42 -1.93 2.74
CA GLY A 91 9.02 -0.65 2.39
C GLY A 91 8.11 0.57 2.42
N ALA A 92 6.84 0.45 2.82
CA ALA A 92 5.99 1.62 2.97
C ALA A 92 6.42 2.45 4.18
N THR A 93 6.72 3.71 3.95
CA THR A 93 6.93 4.70 5.02
C THR A 93 5.63 5.07 5.69
N LEU A 94 4.55 5.15 4.91
CA LEU A 94 3.19 5.45 5.35
C LEU A 94 2.20 4.51 4.66
N VAL A 95 1.08 4.25 5.32
CA VAL A 95 -0.06 3.54 4.76
C VAL A 95 -1.30 4.42 4.77
N ARG A 96 -2.15 4.26 3.77
CA ARG A 96 -3.43 4.98 3.66
C ARG A 96 -4.56 4.00 3.45
N SER A 97 -5.68 4.24 4.10
CA SER A 97 -6.95 3.56 3.86
C SER A 97 -8.03 4.58 3.50
N TYR A 98 -8.97 4.18 2.66
CA TYR A 98 -10.12 4.99 2.30
C TYR A 98 -11.44 4.19 2.45
N SER A 99 -11.69 3.22 1.58
CA SER A 99 -12.95 2.46 1.59
C SER A 99 -13.16 1.68 2.88
N GLY A 100 -12.09 1.13 3.46
CA GLY A 100 -12.17 0.44 4.74
C GLY A 100 -12.76 1.33 5.84
N MET A 101 -12.36 2.60 5.89
CA MET A 101 -12.86 3.56 6.88
C MET A 101 -14.36 3.84 6.73
N ILE A 102 -14.90 3.76 5.50
CA ILE A 102 -16.35 3.94 5.28
C ILE A 102 -17.14 2.80 5.90
N PHE A 103 -16.65 1.56 5.82
CA PHE A 103 -17.32 0.37 6.33
C PHE A 103 -17.06 0.13 7.82
N GLU A 104 -15.83 0.35 8.30
CA GLU A 104 -15.39 0.08 9.67
C GLU A 104 -15.55 1.28 10.60
N GLY A 105 -15.74 2.48 10.03
CA GLY A 105 -15.85 3.73 10.79
C GLY A 105 -14.49 4.27 11.29
N PRO A 106 -14.49 5.43 11.98
CA PRO A 106 -13.27 6.14 12.37
C PRO A 106 -12.41 5.38 13.39
N SER A 107 -12.99 4.43 14.15
CA SER A 107 -12.26 3.57 15.09
C SER A 107 -11.27 2.62 14.40
N MET A 108 -11.39 2.41 13.09
CA MET A 108 -10.51 1.56 12.30
C MET A 108 -9.04 1.98 12.42
N VAL A 109 -8.76 3.28 12.36
CA VAL A 109 -7.37 3.78 12.44
C VAL A 109 -6.73 3.39 13.78
N ARG A 110 -7.49 3.53 14.87
CA ARG A 110 -7.01 3.12 16.20
C ARG A 110 -6.75 1.62 16.27
N LYS A 111 -7.68 0.80 15.80
CA LYS A 111 -7.54 -0.67 15.76
C LYS A 111 -6.31 -1.09 14.97
N ILE A 112 -6.11 -0.52 13.76
CA ILE A 112 -4.94 -0.79 12.94
C ILE A 112 -3.64 -0.47 13.69
N ASN A 113 -3.58 0.68 14.36
CA ASN A 113 -2.38 1.07 15.11
C ASN A 113 -2.12 0.14 16.31
N GLU A 114 -3.18 -0.27 17.03
CA GLU A 114 -3.06 -1.22 18.14
C GLU A 114 -2.55 -2.59 17.63
N GLU A 115 -3.09 -3.10 16.53
CA GLU A 115 -2.64 -4.35 15.89
C GLU A 115 -1.18 -4.25 15.39
N ILE A 116 -0.78 -3.10 14.83
CA ILE A 116 0.62 -2.87 14.40
C ILE A 116 1.55 -2.93 15.61
N LEU A 117 1.20 -2.31 16.74
CA LEU A 117 2.02 -2.36 17.95
C LEU A 117 2.20 -3.79 18.47
N GLU A 118 1.15 -4.60 18.44
CA GLU A 118 1.23 -6.03 18.83
C GLU A 118 2.14 -6.82 17.88
N LEU A 119 2.05 -6.57 16.57
CA LEU A 119 2.87 -7.25 15.57
C LEU A 119 4.34 -6.84 15.67
N MET A 120 4.61 -5.54 15.92
CA MET A 120 5.97 -5.03 16.16
C MET A 120 6.59 -5.69 17.40
N ALA A 121 5.83 -5.80 18.49
CA ALA A 121 6.30 -6.46 19.71
C ALA A 121 6.64 -7.94 19.49
N LYS A 122 5.83 -8.67 18.68
CA LYS A 122 6.11 -10.06 18.29
C LYS A 122 7.38 -10.18 17.45
N ASP A 123 7.63 -9.23 16.56
CA ASP A 123 8.84 -9.19 15.72
C ASP A 123 10.07 -8.61 16.46
N GLY A 124 9.91 -8.15 17.72
CA GLY A 124 11.00 -7.60 18.55
C GLY A 124 11.40 -6.16 18.18
N TYR A 125 10.54 -5.41 17.51
CA TYR A 125 10.79 -4.00 17.18
C TYR A 125 10.22 -3.06 18.24
N GLU A 126 11.04 -2.09 18.64
CA GLU A 126 10.66 -1.03 19.58
C GLU A 126 10.12 0.22 18.87
N ASN A 127 10.45 0.39 17.60
CA ASN A 127 10.06 1.55 16.81
C ASN A 127 9.68 1.14 15.40
N ILE A 128 8.64 1.77 14.85
CA ILE A 128 8.13 1.47 13.50
C ILE A 128 9.20 1.63 12.40
N THR A 129 10.16 2.52 12.58
CA THR A 129 11.26 2.72 11.63
C THR A 129 12.15 1.48 11.45
N GLN A 130 12.19 0.59 12.46
CA GLN A 130 12.91 -0.68 12.37
C GLN A 130 12.18 -1.67 11.47
N ALA A 131 10.85 -1.62 11.46
CA ALA A 131 10.01 -2.47 10.63
C ALA A 131 9.96 -2.01 9.16
N ILE A 132 10.16 -0.71 8.89
CA ILE A 132 10.10 -0.19 7.51
C ILE A 132 11.16 -0.87 6.64
N GLY A 133 10.70 -1.59 5.63
CA GLY A 133 11.56 -2.30 4.68
C GLY A 133 12.26 -3.52 5.27
N ALA A 134 11.80 -4.08 6.39
CA ALA A 134 12.42 -5.24 7.02
C ALA A 134 12.48 -6.48 6.10
N ASN A 135 11.53 -6.62 5.18
CA ASN A 135 11.52 -7.69 4.18
C ASN A 135 12.42 -7.41 2.96
N LEU A 136 13.04 -6.22 2.86
CA LEU A 136 13.87 -5.77 1.75
C LEU A 136 15.37 -5.63 2.12
N LYS A 137 15.68 -5.83 3.40
CA LYS A 137 17.05 -5.71 3.96
C LYS A 137 17.79 -7.02 3.88
#